data_0458e817e411786176dbe6dd05cc0ac8
#
_entry.id   0458e817e411786176dbe6dd05cc0ac8
#
_cell.length_a   1.000
_cell.length_b   1.000
_cell.length_c   1.000
_cell.angle_alpha   90.00
_cell.angle_beta   90.00
_cell.angle_gamma   90.00
#
_symmetry.space_group_name_H-M   'P 1'
#
loop_
_entity.id
_entity.type
_entity.pdbx_description
1 polymer ?
#
loop_
_entity_poly.entity_id
_entity_poly.type
_entity_poly.pdbx_seq_one_letter_code
_entity_poly.pdbx_strand_id
1 'polypeptide(L)'
;MNSIKKNFFFSTFLTISNYVFPLITYPYVSRVLQVERIGLCNFVDSIINYFILFSMLGISTYGIREIAKNKSDKTKLNQTFYDLISINILMSILLCFILFISLNYSETLSQNKQLVYIGICKLLLNTFLVEWFYKGIENFKYITIRSFIVKCLYVIAIFVLVKEQKDYYIYYAITVGMVVVNAFCNIFYLRNFISLKLIHFNLSHYFKPLCIFGTYSI
;
A
#
# COMPACT_ATOMS: atom_id res chain seq x y z
N MET A 1 20.52 -13.81 19.03
CA MET A 1 19.67 -14.44 18.00
C MET A 1 20.12 -13.89 16.65
N ASN A 2 20.57 -14.74 15.72
CA ASN A 2 21.08 -14.28 14.42
C ASN A 2 20.05 -13.41 13.72
N SER A 3 20.47 -12.32 13.07
CA SER A 3 19.60 -11.35 12.37
C SER A 3 18.59 -12.04 11.43
N ILE A 4 19.01 -13.10 10.73
CA ILE A 4 18.16 -13.88 9.82
C ILE A 4 16.98 -14.54 10.55
N LYS A 5 17.22 -15.22 11.69
CA LYS A 5 16.14 -15.88 12.45
C LYS A 5 15.12 -14.88 12.98
N LYS A 6 15.58 -13.70 13.39
CA LYS A 6 14.74 -12.62 13.88
C LYS A 6 13.87 -12.05 12.75
N ASN A 7 14.46 -11.78 11.60
CA ASN A 7 13.74 -11.26 10.43
C ASN A 7 12.71 -12.27 9.91
N PHE A 8 13.08 -13.55 9.89
CA PHE A 8 12.14 -14.62 9.54
C PHE A 8 10.95 -14.67 10.48
N PHE A 9 11.17 -14.62 11.81
CA PHE A 9 10.09 -14.59 12.79
C PHE A 9 9.14 -13.42 12.57
N PHE A 10 9.66 -12.19 12.42
CA PHE A 10 8.81 -11.03 12.17
C PHE A 10 8.06 -11.11 10.84
N SER A 11 8.70 -11.59 9.78
CA SER A 11 8.06 -11.77 8.48
C SER A 11 6.92 -12.80 8.56
N THR A 12 7.14 -13.94 9.21
CA THR A 12 6.12 -14.97 9.40
C THR A 12 4.96 -14.44 10.24
N PHE A 13 5.24 -13.75 11.34
CA PHE A 13 4.20 -13.15 12.18
C PHE A 13 3.36 -12.12 11.41
N LEU A 14 4.00 -11.29 10.57
CA LEU A 14 3.31 -10.35 9.71
C LEU A 14 2.38 -11.07 8.72
N THR A 15 2.86 -12.14 8.11
CA THR A 15 2.08 -12.96 7.17
C THR A 15 0.87 -13.60 7.85
N ILE A 16 1.06 -14.23 9.02
CA ILE A 16 -0.04 -14.80 9.80
C ILE A 16 -1.07 -13.72 10.16
N SER A 17 -0.61 -12.55 10.58
CA SER A 17 -1.49 -11.42 10.89
C SER A 17 -2.33 -10.99 9.69
N ASN A 18 -1.82 -11.09 8.45
CA ASN A 18 -2.57 -10.74 7.23
C ASN A 18 -3.81 -11.62 7.02
N TYR A 19 -3.79 -12.85 7.53
CA TYR A 19 -4.92 -13.78 7.44
C TYR A 19 -5.83 -13.75 8.67
N VAL A 20 -5.27 -13.63 9.86
CA VAL A 20 -6.03 -13.67 11.14
C VAL A 20 -6.98 -12.48 11.25
N PHE A 21 -6.54 -11.26 10.94
CA PHE A 21 -7.38 -10.07 11.08
C PHE A 21 -8.61 -10.08 10.17
N PRO A 22 -8.53 -10.42 8.88
CA PRO A 22 -9.72 -10.63 8.04
C PRO A 22 -10.65 -11.73 8.54
N LEU A 23 -10.11 -12.84 9.05
CA LEU A 23 -10.92 -13.93 9.63
C LEU A 23 -11.77 -13.47 10.82
N ILE A 24 -11.28 -12.50 11.60
CA ILE A 24 -12.03 -11.93 12.73
C ILE A 24 -13.08 -10.95 12.24
N THR A 25 -12.75 -10.09 11.28
CA THR A 25 -13.62 -8.99 10.84
C THR A 25 -14.67 -9.42 9.83
N TYR A 26 -14.33 -10.31 8.90
CA TYR A 26 -15.20 -10.66 7.77
C TYR A 26 -16.54 -11.28 8.19
N PRO A 27 -16.62 -12.21 9.16
CA PRO A 27 -17.90 -12.75 9.64
C PRO A 27 -18.82 -11.69 10.24
N TYR A 28 -18.26 -10.73 10.96
CA TYR A 28 -19.04 -9.60 11.51
C TYR A 28 -19.54 -8.69 10.41
N VAL A 29 -18.64 -8.22 9.55
CA VAL A 29 -18.95 -7.30 8.46
C VAL A 29 -19.98 -7.89 7.50
N SER A 30 -19.87 -9.20 7.16
CA SER A 30 -20.82 -9.87 6.28
C SER A 30 -22.23 -9.96 6.86
N ARG A 31 -22.38 -10.07 8.16
CA ARG A 31 -23.70 -10.03 8.84
C ARG A 31 -24.30 -8.64 8.87
N VAL A 32 -23.48 -7.61 9.15
CA VAL A 32 -23.94 -6.23 9.32
C VAL A 32 -24.24 -5.57 7.97
N LEU A 33 -23.30 -5.65 7.03
CA LEU A 33 -23.43 -4.93 5.74
C LEU A 33 -24.19 -5.73 4.68
N GLN A 34 -24.39 -7.02 4.87
CA GLN A 34 -24.91 -7.98 3.89
C GLN A 34 -23.97 -8.17 2.67
N VAL A 35 -24.19 -9.25 1.94
CA VAL A 35 -23.29 -9.68 0.84
C VAL A 35 -23.21 -8.65 -0.29
N GLU A 36 -24.34 -8.00 -0.61
CA GLU A 36 -24.43 -7.04 -1.70
C GLU A 36 -23.49 -5.83 -1.49
N ARG A 37 -23.55 -5.23 -0.28
CA ARG A 37 -22.75 -4.03 0.04
C ARG A 37 -21.25 -4.34 0.17
N ILE A 38 -20.93 -5.50 0.71
CA ILE A 38 -19.52 -5.96 0.73
C ILE A 38 -19.04 -6.24 -0.69
N GLY A 39 -19.87 -6.91 -1.51
CA GLY A 39 -19.56 -7.16 -2.91
C GLY A 39 -19.23 -5.88 -3.66
N LEU A 40 -20.01 -4.81 -3.44
CA LEU A 40 -19.76 -3.50 -4.02
C LEU A 40 -18.43 -2.89 -3.55
N CYS A 41 -18.14 -2.91 -2.25
CA CYS A 41 -16.88 -2.42 -1.71
C CYS A 41 -15.69 -3.20 -2.29
N ASN A 42 -15.79 -4.53 -2.33
CA ASN A 42 -14.73 -5.40 -2.88
C ASN A 42 -14.53 -5.19 -4.39
N PHE A 43 -15.60 -4.95 -5.13
CA PHE A 43 -15.53 -4.64 -6.56
C PHE A 43 -14.72 -3.37 -6.80
N VAL A 44 -15.08 -2.26 -6.13
CA VAL A 44 -14.34 -1.00 -6.24
C VAL A 44 -12.89 -1.19 -5.77
N ASP A 45 -12.68 -1.86 -4.63
CA ASP A 45 -11.35 -2.09 -4.08
C ASP A 45 -10.47 -2.93 -5.02
N SER A 46 -11.04 -3.91 -5.71
CA SER A 46 -10.32 -4.71 -6.71
C SER A 46 -9.84 -3.86 -7.88
N ILE A 47 -10.69 -2.98 -8.40
CA ILE A 47 -10.29 -2.03 -9.44
C ILE A 47 -9.14 -1.16 -8.96
N ILE A 48 -9.25 -0.55 -7.77
CA ILE A 48 -8.19 0.28 -7.19
C ILE A 48 -6.90 -0.52 -7.01
N ASN A 49 -6.96 -1.78 -6.58
CA ASN A 49 -5.80 -2.64 -6.42
C ASN A 49 -5.10 -2.97 -7.74
N TYR A 50 -5.83 -3.13 -8.85
CA TYR A 50 -5.21 -3.24 -10.18
C TYR A 50 -4.46 -1.95 -10.56
N PHE A 51 -5.05 -0.79 -10.32
CA PHE A 51 -4.37 0.48 -10.56
C PHE A 51 -3.11 0.64 -9.67
N ILE A 52 -3.16 0.22 -8.41
CA ILE A 52 -2.00 0.18 -7.51
C ILE A 52 -0.92 -0.77 -8.07
N LEU A 53 -1.29 -1.95 -8.53
CA LEU A 53 -0.37 -2.91 -9.13
C LEU A 53 0.39 -2.30 -10.31
N PHE A 54 -0.33 -1.65 -11.23
CA PHE A 54 0.27 -0.96 -12.38
C PHE A 54 1.12 0.26 -11.95
N SER A 55 0.73 1.00 -10.92
CA SER A 55 1.53 2.13 -10.43
C SER A 55 2.87 1.71 -9.87
N MET A 56 2.94 0.52 -9.29
CA MET A 56 4.17 0.00 -8.69
C MET A 56 5.19 -0.52 -9.71
N LEU A 57 4.80 -0.90 -10.92
CA LEU A 57 5.70 -1.32 -12.02
C LEU A 57 6.86 -2.24 -11.58
N GLY A 58 6.62 -3.20 -10.68
CA GLY A 58 7.68 -4.07 -10.15
C GLY A 58 8.61 -3.42 -9.11
N ILE A 59 8.35 -2.18 -8.67
CA ILE A 59 9.12 -1.50 -7.60
C ILE A 59 9.16 -2.35 -6.33
N SER A 60 8.09 -3.10 -6.02
CA SER A 60 8.03 -3.98 -4.86
C SER A 60 9.19 -5.00 -4.81
N THR A 61 9.55 -5.57 -5.95
CA THR A 61 10.61 -6.61 -6.03
C THR A 61 11.96 -6.00 -6.36
N TYR A 62 12.02 -5.17 -7.39
CA TYR A 62 13.24 -4.50 -7.83
C TYR A 62 13.79 -3.54 -6.78
N GLY A 63 12.90 -2.76 -6.14
CA GLY A 63 13.27 -1.82 -5.09
C GLY A 63 13.89 -2.49 -3.87
N ILE A 64 13.35 -3.62 -3.41
CA ILE A 64 13.96 -4.40 -2.32
C ILE A 64 15.40 -4.76 -2.66
N ARG A 65 15.65 -5.27 -3.87
CA ARG A 65 16.98 -5.67 -4.33
C ARG A 65 17.94 -4.51 -4.40
N GLU A 66 17.58 -3.39 -5.02
CA GLU A 66 18.46 -2.24 -5.19
C GLU A 66 18.74 -1.53 -3.85
N ILE A 67 17.77 -1.43 -2.97
CA ILE A 67 17.99 -0.91 -1.61
C ILE A 67 18.94 -1.83 -0.82
N ALA A 68 18.74 -3.14 -0.88
CA ALA A 68 19.63 -4.09 -0.20
C ALA A 68 21.08 -4.01 -0.71
N LYS A 69 21.26 -3.82 -2.02
CA LYS A 69 22.58 -3.66 -2.65
C LYS A 69 23.28 -2.37 -2.23
N ASN A 70 22.52 -1.28 -2.09
CA ASN A 70 23.06 0.05 -1.81
C ASN A 70 23.00 0.44 -0.33
N LYS A 71 22.57 -0.45 0.58
CA LYS A 71 22.36 -0.14 2.00
C LYS A 71 23.59 0.35 2.77
N SER A 72 24.81 0.00 2.33
CA SER A 72 26.07 0.43 2.95
C SER A 72 26.54 1.81 2.48
N ASP A 73 26.07 2.31 1.35
CA ASP A 73 26.43 3.61 0.78
C ASP A 73 25.22 4.56 0.89
N LYS A 74 25.28 5.47 1.85
CA LYS A 74 24.18 6.39 2.15
C LYS A 74 23.80 7.27 0.95
N THR A 75 24.75 7.64 0.11
CA THR A 75 24.51 8.48 -1.06
C THR A 75 23.75 7.70 -2.13
N LYS A 76 24.20 6.50 -2.45
CA LYS A 76 23.51 5.61 -3.41
C LYS A 76 22.15 5.16 -2.89
N LEU A 77 22.03 4.88 -1.59
CA LEU A 77 20.75 4.54 -0.96
C LEU A 77 19.73 5.64 -1.15
N ASN A 78 20.10 6.90 -0.85
CA ASN A 78 19.23 8.05 -1.05
C ASN A 78 18.84 8.22 -2.51
N GLN A 79 19.82 8.16 -3.43
CA GLN A 79 19.56 8.28 -4.87
C GLN A 79 18.56 7.23 -5.35
N THR A 80 18.82 5.95 -5.05
CA THR A 80 17.94 4.84 -5.41
C THR A 80 16.52 5.03 -4.86
N PHE A 81 16.40 5.47 -3.60
CA PHE A 81 15.10 5.72 -2.99
C PHE A 81 14.32 6.81 -3.73
N TYR A 82 14.95 7.95 -4.00
CA TYR A 82 14.28 9.08 -4.66
C TYR A 82 13.91 8.78 -6.11
N ASP A 83 14.77 8.09 -6.84
CA ASP A 83 14.48 7.70 -8.22
C ASP A 83 13.25 6.77 -8.28
N LEU A 84 13.21 5.74 -7.44
CA LEU A 84 12.12 4.77 -7.42
C LEU A 84 10.79 5.37 -6.93
N ILE A 85 10.82 6.21 -5.88
CA ILE A 85 9.59 6.83 -5.37
C ILE A 85 9.05 7.87 -6.36
N SER A 86 9.93 8.60 -7.07
CA SER A 86 9.51 9.55 -8.09
C SER A 86 8.80 8.87 -9.26
N ILE A 87 9.31 7.72 -9.72
CA ILE A 87 8.63 6.92 -10.75
C ILE A 87 7.25 6.46 -10.25
N ASN A 88 7.17 5.97 -8.99
CA ASN A 88 5.90 5.53 -8.42
C ASN A 88 4.89 6.67 -8.31
N ILE A 89 5.32 7.86 -7.87
CA ILE A 89 4.46 9.06 -7.78
C ILE A 89 3.94 9.44 -9.18
N LEU A 90 4.81 9.52 -10.18
CA LEU A 90 4.42 9.86 -11.56
C LEU A 90 3.39 8.87 -12.12
N MET A 91 3.64 7.57 -11.94
CA MET A 91 2.72 6.51 -12.39
C MET A 91 1.40 6.55 -11.62
N SER A 92 1.42 6.79 -10.32
CA SER A 92 0.20 6.91 -9.51
C SER A 92 -0.66 8.10 -9.94
N ILE A 93 -0.06 9.26 -10.23
CA ILE A 93 -0.77 10.44 -10.72
C ILE A 93 -1.39 10.16 -12.10
N LEU A 94 -0.62 9.58 -13.02
CA LEU A 94 -1.11 9.21 -14.35
C LEU A 94 -2.32 8.27 -14.25
N LEU A 95 -2.21 7.23 -13.43
CA LEU A 95 -3.26 6.25 -13.25
C LEU A 95 -4.48 6.81 -12.52
N CYS A 96 -4.30 7.73 -11.57
CA CYS A 96 -5.40 8.48 -10.99
C CYS A 96 -6.18 9.27 -12.04
N PHE A 97 -5.48 9.90 -12.97
CA PHE A 97 -6.13 10.64 -14.06
C PHE A 97 -6.93 9.70 -14.98
N ILE A 98 -6.36 8.56 -15.34
CA ILE A 98 -7.06 7.52 -16.14
C ILE A 98 -8.30 7.03 -15.39
N LEU A 99 -8.18 6.74 -14.08
CA LEU A 99 -9.30 6.29 -13.26
C LEU A 99 -10.40 7.36 -13.19
N PHE A 100 -10.01 8.64 -13.05
CA PHE A 100 -10.98 9.75 -13.02
C PHE A 100 -11.74 9.88 -14.36
N ILE A 101 -11.06 9.71 -15.49
CA ILE A 101 -11.71 9.69 -16.82
C ILE A 101 -12.66 8.49 -16.92
N SER A 102 -12.27 7.32 -16.42
CA SER A 102 -13.08 6.10 -16.51
C SER A 102 -14.44 6.20 -15.78
N LEU A 103 -14.55 7.11 -14.79
CA LEU A 103 -15.84 7.40 -14.12
C LEU A 103 -16.92 7.89 -15.07
N ASN A 104 -16.53 8.53 -16.18
CA ASN A 104 -17.49 9.05 -17.16
C ASN A 104 -17.96 7.98 -18.16
N TYR A 105 -17.26 6.85 -18.27
CA TYR A 105 -17.54 5.79 -19.23
C TYR A 105 -18.19 4.54 -18.62
N SER A 106 -18.11 4.39 -17.30
CA SER A 106 -18.68 3.23 -16.59
C SER A 106 -19.84 3.63 -15.70
N GLU A 107 -21.05 3.16 -16.02
CA GLU A 107 -22.23 3.39 -15.20
C GLU A 107 -22.06 2.90 -13.77
N THR A 108 -21.50 1.70 -13.57
CA THR A 108 -21.28 1.11 -12.25
C THR A 108 -20.36 1.96 -11.38
N LEU A 109 -19.27 2.49 -11.95
CA LEU A 109 -18.36 3.39 -11.23
C LEU A 109 -19.00 4.75 -10.99
N SER A 110 -19.75 5.25 -11.97
CA SER A 110 -20.47 6.53 -11.88
C SER A 110 -21.54 6.53 -10.80
N GLN A 111 -22.29 5.44 -10.63
CA GLN A 111 -23.27 5.28 -9.56
C GLN A 111 -22.62 5.21 -8.18
N ASN A 112 -21.37 4.78 -8.07
CA ASN A 112 -20.64 4.58 -6.83
C ASN A 112 -19.44 5.53 -6.66
N LYS A 113 -19.54 6.76 -7.18
CA LYS A 113 -18.46 7.77 -7.19
C LYS A 113 -17.80 7.99 -5.82
N GLN A 114 -18.60 7.98 -4.75
CA GLN A 114 -18.06 8.21 -3.39
C GLN A 114 -17.07 7.12 -2.98
N LEU A 115 -17.37 5.85 -3.26
CA LEU A 115 -16.43 4.75 -3.00
C LEU A 115 -15.17 4.89 -3.86
N VAL A 116 -15.33 5.25 -5.14
CA VAL A 116 -14.19 5.43 -6.03
C VAL A 116 -13.29 6.59 -5.57
N TYR A 117 -13.85 7.71 -5.10
CA TYR A 117 -13.05 8.80 -4.54
C TYR A 117 -12.27 8.39 -3.30
N ILE A 118 -12.87 7.61 -2.40
CA ILE A 118 -12.15 7.01 -1.26
C ILE A 118 -11.02 6.10 -1.78
N GLY A 119 -11.29 5.30 -2.82
CA GLY A 119 -10.29 4.45 -3.46
C GLY A 119 -9.14 5.22 -4.14
N ILE A 120 -9.41 6.38 -4.75
CA ILE A 120 -8.36 7.25 -5.31
C ILE A 120 -7.40 7.72 -4.21
N CYS A 121 -7.91 8.06 -3.02
CA CYS A 121 -7.05 8.37 -1.88
C CYS A 121 -6.14 7.17 -1.52
N LYS A 122 -6.67 5.93 -1.59
CA LYS A 122 -5.87 4.72 -1.39
C LYS A 122 -4.75 4.59 -2.42
N LEU A 123 -5.05 4.79 -3.71
CA LEU A 123 -4.07 4.71 -4.80
C LEU A 123 -2.92 5.70 -4.61
N LEU A 124 -3.21 6.97 -4.34
CA LEU A 124 -2.21 8.01 -4.13
C LEU A 124 -1.34 7.74 -2.89
N LEU A 125 -1.98 7.40 -1.78
CA LEU A 125 -1.28 7.21 -0.51
C LEU A 125 -0.55 5.88 -0.40
N ASN A 126 -0.94 4.88 -1.21
CA ASN A 126 -0.20 3.62 -1.32
C ASN A 126 1.26 3.82 -1.76
N THR A 127 1.54 4.83 -2.57
CA THR A 127 2.90 5.21 -2.99
C THR A 127 3.82 5.48 -1.79
N PHE A 128 3.27 6.00 -0.72
CA PHE A 128 3.99 6.36 0.50
C PHE A 128 4.09 5.21 1.53
N LEU A 129 3.54 4.04 1.23
CA LEU A 129 3.76 2.86 2.08
C LEU A 129 5.23 2.45 2.13
N VAL A 130 5.98 2.63 1.04
CA VAL A 130 7.42 2.37 0.89
C VAL A 130 7.94 1.12 1.63
N GLU A 131 7.12 0.08 1.75
CA GLU A 131 7.50 -1.15 2.46
C GLU A 131 8.69 -1.86 1.82
N TRP A 132 8.83 -1.72 0.49
CA TRP A 132 9.96 -2.23 -0.25
C TRP A 132 11.30 -1.67 0.27
N PHE A 133 11.33 -0.40 0.70
CA PHE A 133 12.49 0.22 1.30
C PHE A 133 12.86 -0.46 2.63
N TYR A 134 11.88 -0.58 3.54
CA TYR A 134 12.12 -1.20 4.85
C TYR A 134 12.48 -2.68 4.76
N LYS A 135 11.92 -3.41 3.80
CA LYS A 135 12.31 -4.80 3.49
C LYS A 135 13.73 -4.86 2.95
N GLY A 136 14.13 -3.92 2.08
CA GLY A 136 15.49 -3.82 1.53
C GLY A 136 16.55 -3.54 2.58
N ILE A 137 16.28 -2.69 3.58
CA ILE A 137 17.18 -2.47 4.73
C ILE A 137 17.02 -3.53 5.84
N GLU A 138 16.21 -4.57 5.61
CA GLU A 138 15.96 -5.68 6.55
C GLU A 138 15.30 -5.25 7.88
N ASN A 139 14.53 -4.16 7.90
CA ASN A 139 13.86 -3.67 9.10
C ASN A 139 12.46 -4.27 9.27
N PHE A 140 12.37 -5.59 9.28
CA PHE A 140 11.10 -6.33 9.42
C PHE A 140 10.41 -6.09 10.77
N LYS A 141 11.18 -5.87 11.84
CA LYS A 141 10.62 -5.56 13.17
C LYS A 141 9.68 -4.35 13.12
N TYR A 142 10.14 -3.27 12.49
CA TYR A 142 9.34 -2.05 12.35
C TYR A 142 8.05 -2.30 11.58
N ILE A 143 8.15 -2.91 10.39
CA ILE A 143 6.99 -3.20 9.54
C ILE A 143 5.95 -4.00 10.31
N THR A 144 6.40 -5.06 11.00
CA THR A 144 5.52 -5.98 11.72
C THR A 144 4.79 -5.30 12.87
N ILE A 145 5.52 -4.60 13.75
CA ILE A 145 4.92 -3.95 14.93
C ILE A 145 3.93 -2.87 14.49
N ARG A 146 4.34 -1.99 13.56
CA ARG A 146 3.46 -0.94 13.02
C ARG A 146 2.20 -1.54 12.41
N SER A 147 2.35 -2.50 11.48
CA SER A 147 1.21 -3.12 10.80
C SER A 147 0.27 -3.84 11.77
N PHE A 148 0.80 -4.49 12.79
CA PHE A 148 -0.01 -5.15 13.82
C PHE A 148 -0.84 -4.14 14.61
N ILE A 149 -0.23 -3.04 15.07
CA ILE A 149 -0.94 -1.98 15.81
C ILE A 149 -2.06 -1.38 14.96
N VAL A 150 -1.76 -1.04 13.69
CA VAL A 150 -2.75 -0.45 12.78
C VAL A 150 -3.90 -1.43 12.51
N LYS A 151 -3.63 -2.73 12.41
CA LYS A 151 -4.68 -3.75 12.26
C LYS A 151 -5.55 -3.90 13.52
N CYS A 152 -4.95 -3.82 14.71
CA CYS A 152 -5.74 -3.79 15.94
C CYS A 152 -6.69 -2.59 15.96
N LEU A 153 -6.21 -1.40 15.61
CA LEU A 153 -7.04 -0.21 15.51
C LEU A 153 -8.15 -0.36 14.44
N TYR A 154 -7.82 -0.96 13.30
CA TYR A 154 -8.77 -1.28 12.24
C TYR A 154 -9.91 -2.18 12.76
N VAL A 155 -9.58 -3.26 13.46
CA VAL A 155 -10.60 -4.16 14.03
C VAL A 155 -11.50 -3.41 15.00
N ILE A 156 -10.92 -2.65 15.91
CA ILE A 156 -11.69 -1.85 16.90
C ILE A 156 -12.60 -0.86 16.15
N ALA A 157 -12.08 -0.14 15.16
CA ALA A 157 -12.86 0.82 14.39
C ALA A 157 -14.04 0.16 13.65
N ILE A 158 -13.84 -1.03 13.06
CA ILE A 158 -14.90 -1.81 12.42
C ILE A 158 -16.02 -2.14 13.42
N PHE A 159 -15.66 -2.71 14.57
CA PHE A 159 -16.65 -3.10 15.57
C PHE A 159 -17.38 -1.92 16.22
N VAL A 160 -16.76 -0.75 16.29
CA VAL A 160 -17.35 0.45 16.90
C VAL A 160 -18.22 1.22 15.91
N LEU A 161 -17.75 1.41 14.65
CA LEU A 161 -18.33 2.34 13.70
C LEU A 161 -19.24 1.69 12.67
N VAL A 162 -19.09 0.39 12.38
CA VAL A 162 -19.91 -0.31 11.38
C VAL A 162 -21.02 -1.07 12.10
N LYS A 163 -22.25 -0.53 12.09
CA LYS A 163 -23.39 -1.08 12.83
C LYS A 163 -24.58 -1.42 11.95
N GLU A 164 -24.73 -0.73 10.82
CA GLU A 164 -25.86 -0.84 9.94
C GLU A 164 -25.42 -1.09 8.50
N GLN A 165 -26.32 -1.57 7.66
CA GLN A 165 -26.03 -1.85 6.26
C GLN A 165 -25.58 -0.61 5.48
N LYS A 166 -26.07 0.57 5.82
CA LYS A 166 -25.67 1.84 5.18
C LYS A 166 -24.24 2.28 5.52
N ASP A 167 -23.60 1.66 6.54
CA ASP A 167 -22.25 1.99 6.97
C ASP A 167 -21.16 1.41 6.04
N TYR A 168 -21.52 0.87 4.88
CA TYR A 168 -20.53 0.31 3.93
C TYR A 168 -19.53 1.35 3.43
N TYR A 169 -19.91 2.64 3.36
CA TYR A 169 -18.95 3.72 3.09
C TYR A 169 -17.95 3.89 4.22
N ILE A 170 -18.41 3.81 5.47
CA ILE A 170 -17.56 3.88 6.67
C ILE A 170 -16.61 2.70 6.69
N TYR A 171 -17.11 1.49 6.43
CA TYR A 171 -16.29 0.29 6.32
C TYR A 171 -15.15 0.46 5.29
N TYR A 172 -15.48 0.95 4.09
CA TYR A 172 -14.49 1.16 3.05
C TYR A 172 -13.52 2.29 3.42
N ALA A 173 -14.01 3.37 4.01
CA ALA A 173 -13.17 4.47 4.50
C ALA A 173 -12.19 4.01 5.61
N ILE A 174 -12.62 3.13 6.54
CA ILE A 174 -11.73 2.55 7.55
C ILE A 174 -10.66 1.66 6.88
N THR A 175 -11.04 0.88 5.89
CA THR A 175 -10.10 0.03 5.13
C THR A 175 -9.03 0.87 4.42
N VAL A 176 -9.41 1.96 3.77
CA VAL A 176 -8.48 2.91 3.17
C VAL A 176 -7.69 3.67 4.24
N GLY A 177 -8.34 4.05 5.33
CA GLY A 177 -7.72 4.71 6.48
C GLY A 177 -6.55 3.92 7.07
N MET A 178 -6.63 2.60 7.07
CA MET A 178 -5.52 1.73 7.47
C MET A 178 -4.27 1.96 6.57
N VAL A 179 -4.47 2.11 5.26
CA VAL A 179 -3.38 2.41 4.31
C VAL A 179 -2.80 3.80 4.59
N VAL A 180 -3.67 4.79 4.81
CA VAL A 180 -3.30 6.18 5.12
C VAL A 180 -2.43 6.24 6.38
N VAL A 181 -2.88 5.66 7.49
CA VAL A 181 -2.12 5.64 8.75
C VAL A 181 -0.77 4.95 8.57
N ASN A 182 -0.73 3.81 7.87
CA ASN A 182 0.52 3.13 7.57
C ASN A 182 1.49 4.01 6.74
N ALA A 183 0.98 4.72 5.73
CA ALA A 183 1.78 5.63 4.91
C ALA A 183 2.38 6.77 5.73
N PHE A 184 1.58 7.42 6.58
CA PHE A 184 2.07 8.47 7.47
C PHE A 184 3.15 7.97 8.44
N CYS A 185 2.91 6.83 9.11
CA CYS A 185 3.92 6.24 10.00
C CYS A 185 5.23 5.95 9.24
N ASN A 186 5.13 5.47 8.00
CA ASN A 186 6.29 5.16 7.17
C ASN A 186 7.08 6.40 6.78
N ILE A 187 6.41 7.44 6.30
CA ILE A 187 7.07 8.71 5.93
C ILE A 187 7.77 9.32 7.15
N PHE A 188 7.09 9.30 8.31
CA PHE A 188 7.67 9.84 9.53
C PHE A 188 8.93 9.07 9.95
N TYR A 189 8.88 7.75 9.93
CA TYR A 189 10.02 6.91 10.30
C TYR A 189 11.16 6.92 9.27
N LEU A 190 10.84 7.17 7.99
CA LEU A 190 11.80 7.24 6.89
C LEU A 190 12.87 8.32 7.09
N ARG A 191 12.53 9.42 7.79
CA ARG A 191 13.47 10.53 8.10
C ARG A 191 14.72 10.07 8.83
N ASN A 192 14.68 8.92 9.50
CA ASN A 192 15.84 8.35 10.19
C ASN A 192 16.86 7.71 9.24
N PHE A 193 16.48 7.42 8.01
CA PHE A 193 17.29 6.70 7.02
C PHE A 193 17.68 7.56 5.82
N ILE A 194 16.75 8.37 5.35
CA ILE A 194 16.87 9.16 4.12
C ILE A 194 17.04 10.64 4.48
N SER A 195 18.07 11.27 3.91
CA SER A 195 18.31 12.70 4.05
C SER A 195 17.76 13.46 2.85
N LEU A 196 17.04 14.56 3.11
CA LEU A 196 16.59 15.49 2.08
C LEU A 196 17.82 16.24 1.53
N LYS A 197 18.39 15.77 0.42
CA LYS A 197 19.40 16.50 -0.36
C LYS A 197 18.89 16.67 -1.78
N LEU A 198 19.31 17.75 -2.44
CA LEU A 198 19.10 17.92 -3.87
C LEU A 198 19.77 16.76 -4.62
N ILE A 199 18.97 15.95 -5.30
CA ILE A 199 19.40 14.73 -5.98
C ILE A 199 19.08 14.92 -7.47
N HIS A 200 20.01 14.53 -8.34
CA HIS A 200 19.75 14.45 -9.75
C HIS A 200 18.89 13.22 -10.05
N PHE A 201 17.69 13.44 -10.57
CA PHE A 201 16.79 12.36 -10.96
C PHE A 201 17.29 11.66 -12.22
N ASN A 202 17.54 10.36 -12.13
CA ASN A 202 17.90 9.52 -13.27
C ASN A 202 16.83 8.46 -13.54
N LEU A 203 15.64 8.92 -13.90
CA LEU A 203 14.46 8.08 -14.07
C LEU A 203 14.63 7.06 -15.20
N SER A 204 15.31 7.44 -16.30
CA SER A 204 15.49 6.58 -17.48
C SER A 204 16.26 5.30 -17.19
N HIS A 205 17.20 5.34 -16.27
CA HIS A 205 18.02 4.19 -15.88
C HIS A 205 17.19 3.05 -15.25
N TYR A 206 16.15 3.39 -14.50
CA TYR A 206 15.32 2.43 -13.76
C TYR A 206 14.09 1.97 -14.53
N PHE A 207 13.63 2.71 -15.54
CA PHE A 207 12.38 2.42 -16.24
C PHE A 207 12.37 1.03 -16.91
N LYS A 208 13.42 0.71 -17.67
CA LYS A 208 13.53 -0.59 -18.37
C LYS A 208 13.58 -1.79 -17.40
N PRO A 209 14.42 -1.80 -16.35
CA PRO A 209 14.38 -2.86 -15.32
C PRO A 209 13.02 -2.99 -14.64
N LEU A 210 12.36 -1.88 -14.29
CA LEU A 210 11.06 -1.90 -13.63
C LEU A 210 9.97 -2.53 -14.50
N CYS A 211 9.94 -2.24 -15.80
CA CYS A 211 9.01 -2.89 -16.72
C CYS A 211 9.23 -4.40 -16.78
N ILE A 212 10.48 -4.86 -16.82
CA ILE A 212 10.82 -6.29 -16.83
C ILE A 212 10.35 -6.96 -15.52
N PHE A 213 10.67 -6.37 -14.36
CA PHE A 213 10.23 -6.92 -13.06
C PHE A 213 8.71 -6.78 -12.87
N GLY A 214 8.09 -5.76 -13.45
CA GLY A 214 6.65 -5.58 -13.46
C GLY A 214 5.90 -6.74 -14.13
N THR A 215 6.40 -7.22 -15.28
CA THR A 215 5.79 -8.37 -15.99
C THR A 215 5.87 -9.67 -15.21
N TYR A 216 6.85 -9.83 -14.31
CA TYR A 216 6.93 -10.99 -13.40
C TYR A 216 6.07 -10.84 -12.14
N SER A 217 5.53 -9.66 -11.88
CA SER A 217 4.72 -9.36 -10.68
C SER A 217 3.21 -9.48 -10.94
N ILE A 218 2.81 -9.59 -12.20
CA ILE A 218 1.45 -9.80 -12.68
C ILE A 218 1.19 -11.30 -12.82
#